data_fe205c8b6eb7ba09bfdc48daa3124fae
#
_entry.id   fe205c8b6eb7ba09bfdc48daa3124fae
#
_cell.length_a   1.000
_cell.length_b   1.000
_cell.length_c   1.000
_cell.angle_alpha   90.00
_cell.angle_beta   90.00
_cell.angle_gamma   90.00
#
_symmetry.space_group_name_H-M   'P 1'
#
loop_
_entity.id
_entity.type
_entity.pdbx_description
1 polymer ?
#
loop_
_entity_poly.entity_id
_entity_poly.type
_entity_poly.pdbx_seq_one_letter_code
_entity_poly.pdbx_strand_id
1 'polypeptide(L)'
;MSEAAPGWLVAEVAAGLQRLLVLRLDGCPPADAVEAVALAWADALMVRGGGWQEALDAPRIREAFRRLAAHAMRWPAPAEIWQHMPARPEPPKLPAPPPSEEERARAMRMLAELREKMRIPI
;
A
#
# COMPACT_ATOMS: atom_id res chain seq x y z
N MET A 1 25.82 0.24 -5.66
CA MET A 1 25.53 -0.97 -4.87
C MET A 1 24.12 -0.90 -4.35
N SER A 2 23.31 -1.89 -4.67
CA SER A 2 21.97 -1.99 -4.08
C SER A 2 22.11 -2.43 -2.63
N GLU A 3 21.41 -1.74 -1.74
CA GLU A 3 21.35 -2.16 -0.35
C GLU A 3 20.64 -3.50 -0.25
N ALA A 4 21.13 -4.37 0.62
CA ALA A 4 20.46 -5.62 0.91
C ALA A 4 19.12 -5.34 1.60
N ALA A 5 18.10 -6.14 1.32
CA ALA A 5 16.82 -6.02 1.99
C ALA A 5 16.98 -6.24 3.49
N PRO A 6 16.30 -5.45 4.34
CA PRO A 6 16.36 -5.66 5.77
C PRO A 6 15.78 -7.02 6.16
N GLY A 7 16.32 -7.60 7.22
CA GLY A 7 15.90 -8.93 7.66
C GLY A 7 14.41 -9.07 7.94
N TRP A 8 13.80 -8.05 8.52
CA TRP A 8 12.35 -8.08 8.79
C TRP A 8 11.53 -8.16 7.50
N LEU A 9 11.98 -7.48 6.42
CA LEU A 9 11.29 -7.51 5.14
C LEU A 9 11.35 -8.91 4.53
N VAL A 10 12.54 -9.53 4.55
CA VAL A 10 12.70 -10.90 4.06
C VAL A 10 11.81 -11.86 4.87
N ALA A 11 11.77 -11.70 6.19
CA ALA A 11 10.96 -12.54 7.07
C ALA A 11 9.45 -12.41 6.78
N GLU A 12 8.95 -11.19 6.58
CA GLU A 12 7.54 -10.96 6.25
C GLU A 12 7.19 -11.56 4.89
N VAL A 13 8.07 -11.39 3.91
CA VAL A 13 7.88 -11.98 2.58
C VAL A 13 7.88 -13.50 2.65
N ALA A 14 8.83 -14.08 3.38
CA ALA A 14 8.91 -15.53 3.54
C ALA A 14 7.65 -16.10 4.19
N ALA A 15 7.15 -15.45 5.24
CA ALA A 15 5.92 -15.87 5.91
C ALA A 15 4.71 -15.79 4.96
N GLY A 16 4.63 -14.73 4.16
CA GLY A 16 3.56 -14.58 3.16
C GLY A 16 3.62 -15.65 2.08
N LEU A 17 4.81 -15.93 1.58
CA LEU A 17 5.00 -16.96 0.54
C LEU A 17 4.67 -18.36 1.07
N GLN A 18 4.99 -18.65 2.33
CA GLN A 18 4.63 -19.93 2.95
C GLN A 18 3.10 -20.12 3.01
N ARG A 19 2.36 -19.05 3.29
CA ARG A 19 0.89 -19.08 3.25
C ARG A 19 0.38 -19.38 1.85
N LEU A 20 0.98 -18.78 0.82
CA LEU A 20 0.62 -19.05 -0.58
C LEU A 20 0.98 -20.49 -0.97
N LEU A 21 2.08 -21.01 -0.46
CA LEU A 21 2.55 -22.36 -0.77
C LEU A 21 1.53 -23.42 -0.33
N VAL A 22 0.87 -23.21 0.81
CA VAL A 22 -0.16 -24.12 1.33
C VAL A 22 -1.34 -24.25 0.37
N LEU A 23 -1.62 -23.20 -0.41
CA LEU A 23 -2.73 -23.20 -1.38
C LEU A 23 -2.45 -24.03 -2.63
N ARG A 24 -1.21 -24.47 -2.84
CA ARG A 24 -0.83 -25.30 -4.00
C ARG A 24 -1.21 -24.68 -5.33
N LEU A 25 -0.99 -23.38 -5.48
CA LEU A 25 -1.26 -22.66 -6.72
C LEU A 25 -0.36 -23.17 -7.85
N ASP A 26 -0.88 -23.11 -9.08
CA ASP A 26 -0.10 -23.48 -10.26
C ASP A 26 1.16 -22.62 -10.34
N GLY A 27 2.29 -23.27 -10.61
CA GLY A 27 3.57 -22.60 -10.69
C GLY A 27 4.24 -22.36 -9.33
N CYS A 28 3.70 -22.90 -8.23
CA CYS A 28 4.33 -22.73 -6.94
C CYS A 28 5.70 -23.44 -6.90
N PRO A 29 6.70 -22.83 -6.25
CA PRO A 29 8.01 -23.45 -6.11
C PRO A 29 7.96 -24.60 -5.10
N PRO A 30 8.95 -25.50 -5.13
CA PRO A 30 9.07 -26.51 -4.08
C PRO A 30 9.34 -25.84 -2.72
N ALA A 31 8.91 -26.50 -1.66
CA ALA A 31 9.01 -25.93 -0.31
C ALA A 31 10.43 -25.55 0.11
N ASP A 32 11.43 -26.29 -0.35
CA ASP A 32 12.83 -26.02 -0.05
C ASP A 32 13.41 -24.81 -0.81
N ALA A 33 12.69 -24.30 -1.81
CA ALA A 33 13.10 -23.11 -2.56
C ALA A 33 12.50 -21.81 -2.02
N VAL A 34 11.60 -21.88 -1.04
CA VAL A 34 10.87 -20.69 -0.56
C VAL A 34 11.79 -19.61 -0.02
N GLU A 35 12.86 -19.98 0.65
CA GLU A 35 13.84 -19.01 1.18
C GLU A 35 14.50 -18.21 0.04
N ALA A 36 14.94 -18.90 -1.02
CA ALA A 36 15.53 -18.24 -2.17
C ALA A 36 14.49 -17.35 -2.90
N VAL A 37 13.27 -17.81 -3.00
CA VAL A 37 12.17 -17.03 -3.60
C VAL A 37 11.89 -15.79 -2.76
N ALA A 38 11.91 -15.91 -1.43
CA ALA A 38 11.70 -14.79 -0.53
C ALA A 38 12.78 -13.71 -0.69
N LEU A 39 14.04 -14.11 -0.84
CA LEU A 39 15.13 -13.18 -1.08
C LEU A 39 14.94 -12.43 -2.41
N ALA A 40 14.55 -13.15 -3.46
CA ALA A 40 14.30 -12.54 -4.76
C ALA A 40 13.13 -11.56 -4.71
N TRP A 41 12.05 -11.90 -4.01
CA TRP A 41 10.91 -11.00 -3.82
C TRP A 41 11.29 -9.77 -3.02
N ALA A 42 12.03 -9.93 -1.92
CA ALA A 42 12.48 -8.81 -1.10
C ALA A 42 13.34 -7.85 -1.90
N ASP A 43 14.23 -8.38 -2.73
CA ASP A 43 15.06 -7.57 -3.63
C ASP A 43 14.19 -6.78 -4.62
N ALA A 44 13.20 -7.43 -5.22
CA ALA A 44 12.27 -6.77 -6.14
C ALA A 44 11.49 -5.65 -5.45
N LEU A 45 11.08 -5.85 -4.20
CA LEU A 45 10.40 -4.81 -3.43
C LEU A 45 11.31 -3.63 -3.12
N MET A 46 12.59 -3.88 -2.89
CA MET A 46 13.58 -2.82 -2.67
C MET A 46 13.79 -1.95 -3.91
N VAL A 47 13.73 -2.55 -5.09
CA VAL A 47 13.90 -1.83 -6.36
C VAL A 47 12.77 -0.84 -6.59
N ARG A 48 11.53 -1.26 -6.34
CA ARG A 48 10.36 -0.43 -6.62
C ARG A 48 9.98 0.50 -5.47
N GLY A 49 10.16 0.04 -4.24
CA GLY A 49 9.84 0.84 -3.06
C GLY A 49 11.09 1.34 -2.37
N GLY A 50 11.01 2.48 -1.71
CA GLY A 50 12.09 3.02 -0.90
C GLY A 50 11.63 3.35 0.49
N GLY A 51 12.59 3.47 1.43
CA GLY A 51 12.29 3.89 2.78
C GLY A 51 11.43 2.92 3.58
N TRP A 52 11.64 1.62 3.39
CA TRP A 52 10.89 0.60 4.11
C TRP A 52 11.12 0.72 5.63
N GLN A 53 10.02 0.78 6.39
CA GLN A 53 10.04 0.85 7.85
C GLN A 53 9.16 -0.25 8.42
N GLU A 54 9.72 -1.08 9.29
CA GLU A 54 9.02 -2.24 9.83
C GLU A 54 7.68 -1.88 10.46
N ALA A 55 7.65 -0.86 11.31
CA ALA A 55 6.43 -0.45 12.01
C ALA A 55 5.30 -0.04 11.05
N LEU A 56 5.64 0.60 9.94
CA LEU A 56 4.66 1.09 8.96
C LEU A 56 4.34 0.05 7.90
N ASP A 57 5.33 -0.71 7.45
CA ASP A 57 5.22 -1.50 6.23
C ASP A 57 5.00 -2.99 6.47
N ALA A 58 5.41 -3.54 7.62
CA ALA A 58 5.15 -4.95 7.91
C ALA A 58 3.66 -5.29 7.88
N PRO A 59 2.77 -4.50 8.52
CA PRO A 59 1.32 -4.75 8.42
C PRO A 59 0.79 -4.64 6.99
N ARG A 60 1.34 -3.74 6.18
CA ARG A 60 0.95 -3.56 4.77
C ARG A 60 1.29 -4.80 3.95
N ILE A 61 2.48 -5.35 4.16
CA ILE A 61 2.92 -6.56 3.47
C ILE A 61 2.05 -7.75 3.86
N ARG A 62 1.74 -7.91 5.14
CA ARG A 62 0.84 -8.99 5.61
C ARG A 62 -0.52 -8.89 4.94
N GLU A 63 -1.09 -7.70 4.88
CA GLU A 63 -2.38 -7.50 4.24
C GLU A 63 -2.31 -7.75 2.73
N ALA A 64 -1.21 -7.35 2.07
CA ALA A 64 -1.01 -7.62 0.66
C ALA A 64 -1.01 -9.13 0.38
N PHE A 65 -0.29 -9.91 1.18
CA PHE A 65 -0.26 -11.37 1.03
C PHE A 65 -1.62 -12.00 1.32
N ARG A 66 -2.35 -11.48 2.29
CA ARG A 66 -3.71 -11.93 2.59
C ARG A 66 -4.62 -11.73 1.37
N ARG A 67 -4.53 -10.57 0.73
CA ARG A 67 -5.31 -10.26 -0.49
C ARG A 67 -4.85 -11.11 -1.68
N LEU A 68 -3.55 -11.31 -1.82
CA LEU A 68 -3.01 -12.20 -2.85
C LEU A 68 -3.58 -13.61 -2.69
N ALA A 69 -3.62 -14.14 -1.47
CA ALA A 69 -4.16 -15.47 -1.20
C ALA A 69 -5.64 -15.57 -1.60
N ALA A 70 -6.39 -14.47 -1.44
CA ALA A 70 -7.81 -14.43 -1.79
C ALA A 70 -8.06 -14.33 -3.29
N HIS A 71 -7.15 -13.74 -4.04
CA HIS A 71 -7.38 -13.40 -5.45
C HIS A 71 -6.49 -14.13 -6.45
N ALA A 72 -5.35 -14.68 -6.01
CA ALA A 72 -4.41 -15.32 -6.94
C ALA A 72 -4.96 -16.64 -7.47
N MET A 73 -4.88 -16.80 -8.78
CA MET A 73 -5.27 -18.03 -9.47
C MET A 73 -4.06 -18.92 -9.78
N ARG A 74 -2.87 -18.37 -9.65
CA ARG A 74 -1.60 -19.05 -9.88
C ARG A 74 -0.55 -18.40 -8.99
N TRP A 75 0.64 -18.97 -8.94
CA TRP A 75 1.73 -18.39 -8.16
C TRP A 75 2.02 -16.97 -8.68
N PRO A 76 1.90 -15.94 -7.84
CA PRO A 76 2.06 -14.57 -8.30
C PRO A 76 3.52 -14.18 -8.49
N ALA A 77 3.75 -13.20 -9.35
CA ALA A 77 5.04 -12.54 -9.48
C ALA A 77 5.18 -11.45 -8.40
N PRO A 78 6.42 -11.10 -8.00
CA PRO A 78 6.62 -10.03 -7.00
C PRO A 78 5.92 -8.72 -7.34
N ALA A 79 5.88 -8.37 -8.63
CA ALA A 79 5.23 -7.13 -9.07
C ALA A 79 3.73 -7.08 -8.75
N GLU A 80 3.07 -8.22 -8.62
CA GLU A 80 1.63 -8.29 -8.35
C GLU A 80 1.28 -7.86 -6.92
N ILE A 81 2.24 -7.90 -5.99
CA ILE A 81 1.98 -7.49 -4.61
C ILE A 81 1.52 -6.03 -4.51
N TRP A 82 2.01 -5.18 -5.43
CA TRP A 82 1.68 -3.76 -5.42
C TRP A 82 0.21 -3.48 -5.69
N GLN A 83 -0.46 -4.37 -6.41
CA GLN A 83 -1.90 -4.25 -6.67
C GLN A 83 -2.73 -4.46 -5.41
N HIS A 84 -2.17 -5.12 -4.41
CA HIS A 84 -2.85 -5.47 -3.17
C HIS A 84 -2.26 -4.77 -1.96
N MET A 85 -1.21 -3.96 -2.16
CA MET A 85 -0.54 -3.26 -1.08
C MET A 85 -1.37 -2.06 -0.62
N PRO A 86 -1.84 -2.03 0.64
CA PRO A 86 -2.53 -0.85 1.13
C PRO A 86 -1.57 0.33 1.29
N ALA A 87 -2.10 1.53 1.29
CA ALA A 87 -1.32 2.73 1.55
C ALA A 87 -0.78 2.72 2.98
N ARG A 88 0.32 3.42 3.21
CA ARG A 88 0.83 3.63 4.57
C ARG A 88 -0.22 4.36 5.40
N PRO A 89 -0.37 3.99 6.69
CA PRO A 89 -1.25 4.76 7.56
C PRO A 89 -0.74 6.20 7.64
N GLU A 90 -1.62 7.15 7.37
CA GLU A 90 -1.28 8.55 7.52
C GLU A 90 -1.19 8.91 8.99
N PRO A 91 -0.21 9.74 9.40
CA PRO A 91 -0.22 10.26 10.76
C PRO A 91 -1.52 11.06 10.97
N PRO A 92 -2.09 11.03 12.19
CA PRO A 92 -3.31 11.78 12.44
C PRO A 92 -3.09 13.25 12.09
N LYS A 93 -3.93 13.77 11.19
CA LYS A 93 -3.86 15.18 10.85
C LYS A 93 -4.27 15.99 12.06
N LEU A 94 -3.43 16.94 12.44
CA LEU A 94 -3.83 17.92 13.43
C LEU A 94 -5.08 18.63 12.89
N PRO A 95 -6.09 18.86 13.75
CA PRO A 95 -7.28 19.58 13.29
C PRO A 95 -6.85 20.92 12.71
N ALA A 96 -7.37 21.24 11.53
CA ALA A 96 -7.07 22.51 10.89
C ALA A 96 -7.51 23.65 11.84
N PRO A 97 -6.71 24.72 11.97
CA PRO A 97 -7.15 25.87 12.77
C PRO A 97 -8.46 26.40 12.19
N PRO A 98 -9.37 26.93 13.04
CA PRO A 98 -10.62 27.48 12.53
C PRO A 98 -10.32 28.59 11.51
N PRO A 99 -11.12 28.69 10.43
CA PRO A 99 -10.88 29.71 9.41
C PRO A 99 -10.92 31.10 10.01
N SER A 100 -10.03 31.99 9.54
CA SER A 100 -10.02 33.38 9.94
C SER A 100 -11.29 34.10 9.45
N GLU A 101 -11.59 35.27 10.01
CA GLU A 101 -12.73 36.06 9.54
C GLU A 101 -12.62 36.41 8.06
N GLU A 102 -11.39 36.69 7.57
CA GLU A 102 -11.15 36.94 6.15
C GLU A 102 -11.46 35.73 5.29
N GLU A 103 -11.06 34.56 5.73
CA GLU A 103 -11.33 33.32 5.02
C GLU A 103 -12.84 33.02 5.00
N ARG A 104 -13.53 33.25 6.12
CA ARG A 104 -14.99 33.09 6.20
C ARG A 104 -15.70 34.06 5.26
N ALA A 105 -15.27 35.32 5.25
CA ALA A 105 -15.85 36.34 4.39
C ALA A 105 -15.64 35.98 2.92
N ARG A 106 -14.45 35.46 2.57
CA ARG A 106 -14.16 35.01 1.21
C ARG A 106 -15.02 33.83 0.81
N ALA A 107 -15.18 32.85 1.70
CA ALA A 107 -16.03 31.69 1.45
C ALA A 107 -17.49 32.10 1.26
N MET A 108 -17.99 33.04 2.08
CA MET A 108 -19.36 33.53 1.97
C MET A 108 -19.59 34.27 0.66
N ARG A 109 -18.60 35.06 0.21
CA ARG A 109 -18.67 35.73 -1.10
C ARG A 109 -18.70 34.76 -2.25
N MET A 110 -17.88 33.70 -2.19
CA MET A 110 -17.88 32.66 -3.22
C MET A 110 -19.20 31.93 -3.28
N LEU A 111 -19.79 31.62 -2.14
CA LEU A 111 -21.11 30.98 -2.08
C LEU A 111 -22.20 31.90 -2.67
N ALA A 112 -22.13 33.19 -2.38
CA ALA A 112 -23.08 34.16 -2.93
C ALA A 112 -22.95 34.24 -4.46
N GLU A 113 -21.72 34.28 -4.98
CA GLU A 113 -21.49 34.28 -6.42
C GLU A 113 -21.98 33.00 -7.09
N LEU A 114 -21.77 31.85 -6.47
CA LEU A 114 -22.26 30.58 -6.99
C LEU A 114 -23.79 30.55 -7.02
N ARG A 115 -24.46 31.07 -5.97
CA ARG A 115 -25.91 31.17 -5.95
C ARG A 115 -26.41 32.02 -7.11
N GLU A 116 -25.78 33.16 -7.36
CA GLU A 116 -26.15 34.05 -8.44
C GLU A 116 -26.00 33.36 -9.80
N LYS A 117 -24.86 32.64 -10.01
CA LYS A 117 -24.60 31.91 -11.26
C LYS A 117 -25.54 30.73 -11.46
N MET A 118 -26.01 30.12 -10.39
CA MET A 118 -26.93 28.98 -10.43
C MET A 118 -28.40 29.40 -10.51
N ARG A 119 -28.66 30.69 -10.44
CA ARG A 119 -30.00 31.23 -10.55
C ARG A 119 -30.46 31.11 -12.00
N ILE A 120 -31.42 30.23 -12.24
CA ILE A 120 -31.99 30.07 -13.58
C ILE A 120 -32.96 31.23 -13.81
N PRO A 121 -32.73 32.08 -14.81
CA PRO A 121 -33.68 33.13 -15.12
C PRO A 121 -34.97 32.50 -15.66
N ILE A 122 -36.08 32.89 -15.09
CA ILE A 122 -37.39 32.45 -15.53
C ILE A 122 -37.84 33.34 -16.67
#